data_db59d99ab650880e8e215e9047b96818
#
_entry.id   db59d99ab650880e8e215e9047b96818
#
_cell.length_a   1.000
_cell.length_b   1.000
_cell.length_c   1.000
_cell.angle_alpha   90.00
_cell.angle_beta   90.00
_cell.angle_gamma   90.00
#
_symmetry.space_group_name_H-M   'P 1'
#
loop_
_entity.id
_entity.type
_entity.pdbx_description
1 polymer ?
#
loop_
_entity_poly.entity_id
_entity_poly.type
_entity_poly.pdbx_seq_one_letter_code
_entity_poly.pdbx_strand_id
1 'polypeptide(L)'
;MATWTEFATAAPAMSAAVAARLTAHKHHVLATLRKDGSPRVSGTEVVFTEDGLLRLDSMPNALKAVDLQRDPRFALHANPGHHTMDGGDAKLSGTAVELT
;
A
#
# COMPACT_ATOMS: atom_id res chain seq x y z
N MET A 1 -13.61 -6.93 -4.62
CA MET A 1 -12.17 -6.92 -4.34
C MET A 1 -11.92 -7.47 -2.94
N ALA A 2 -10.91 -8.30 -2.77
CA ALA A 2 -10.62 -8.92 -1.49
C ALA A 2 -10.04 -7.91 -0.48
N THR A 3 -10.38 -8.09 0.78
CA THR A 3 -9.71 -7.39 1.88
C THR A 3 -8.34 -8.04 2.13
N TRP A 4 -7.49 -7.37 2.91
CA TRP A 4 -6.21 -7.97 3.31
C TRP A 4 -6.44 -9.30 4.04
N THR A 5 -7.42 -9.37 4.94
CA THR A 5 -7.72 -10.60 5.69
C THR A 5 -8.15 -11.73 4.75
N GLU A 6 -9.00 -11.44 3.77
CA GLU A 6 -9.42 -12.43 2.78
C GLU A 6 -8.23 -12.93 1.95
N PHE A 7 -7.36 -12.02 1.52
CA PHE A 7 -6.14 -12.38 0.80
C PHE A 7 -5.22 -13.24 1.66
N ALA A 8 -5.00 -12.85 2.91
CA ALA A 8 -4.14 -13.60 3.83
C ALA A 8 -4.66 -15.01 4.10
N THR A 9 -5.98 -15.17 4.14
CA THR A 9 -6.62 -16.48 4.31
C THR A 9 -6.48 -17.33 3.06
N ALA A 10 -6.67 -16.73 1.89
CA ALA A 10 -6.62 -17.45 0.61
C ALA A 10 -5.18 -17.79 0.18
N ALA A 11 -4.20 -16.94 0.51
CA ALA A 11 -2.81 -17.09 0.09
C ALA A 11 -1.86 -16.79 1.26
N PRO A 12 -1.83 -17.65 2.28
CA PRO A 12 -1.08 -17.34 3.52
C PRO A 12 0.42 -17.19 3.30
N ALA A 13 1.03 -17.98 2.44
CA ALA A 13 2.47 -17.87 2.17
C ALA A 13 2.80 -16.57 1.44
N MET A 14 2.01 -16.22 0.42
CA MET A 14 2.22 -15.00 -0.34
C MET A 14 1.97 -13.76 0.53
N SER A 15 0.89 -13.76 1.32
CA SER A 15 0.57 -12.61 2.17
C SER A 15 1.65 -12.39 3.24
N ALA A 16 2.19 -13.47 3.81
CA ALA A 16 3.30 -13.37 4.76
C ALA A 16 4.55 -12.79 4.10
N ALA A 17 4.86 -13.19 2.88
CA ALA A 17 6.00 -12.66 2.14
C ALA A 17 5.82 -11.17 1.81
N VAL A 18 4.63 -10.76 1.39
CA VAL A 18 4.31 -9.35 1.13
C VAL A 18 4.40 -8.53 2.41
N ALA A 19 3.80 -9.01 3.50
CA ALA A 19 3.85 -8.33 4.79
C ALA A 19 5.29 -8.16 5.28
N ALA A 20 6.14 -9.17 5.09
CA ALA A 20 7.55 -9.08 5.45
C ALA A 20 8.26 -7.94 4.70
N ARG A 21 7.97 -7.75 3.43
CA ARG A 21 8.55 -6.65 2.65
C ARG A 21 8.01 -5.29 3.08
N LEU A 22 6.72 -5.21 3.38
CA LEU A 22 6.09 -3.96 3.81
C LEU A 22 6.47 -3.55 5.23
N THR A 23 6.93 -4.47 6.05
CA THR A 23 7.37 -4.17 7.43
C THR A 23 8.89 -4.09 7.59
N ALA A 24 9.66 -4.47 6.57
CA ALA A 24 11.13 -4.40 6.60
C ALA A 24 11.65 -2.96 6.63
N HIS A 25 10.91 -2.02 6.04
CA HIS A 25 11.25 -0.61 6.01
C HIS A 25 10.02 0.23 6.32
N LYS A 26 10.25 1.45 6.79
CA LYS A 26 9.17 2.36 7.18
C LYS A 26 8.50 3.01 5.97
N HIS A 27 9.26 3.31 4.91
CA HIS A 27 8.77 4.10 3.78
C HIS A 27 8.68 3.25 2.52
N HIS A 28 7.58 3.40 1.82
CA HIS A 28 7.27 2.71 0.57
C HIS A 28 6.80 3.73 -0.46
N VAL A 29 6.49 3.31 -1.66
CA VAL A 29 6.02 4.17 -2.74
C VAL A 29 4.57 3.84 -3.07
N LEU A 30 3.73 4.87 -3.04
CA LEU A 30 2.31 4.78 -3.36
C LEU A 30 2.04 5.53 -4.66
N ALA A 31 1.33 4.90 -5.58
CA ALA A 31 0.84 5.54 -6.79
C ALA A 31 -0.66 5.78 -6.67
N THR A 32 -1.08 6.99 -7.01
CA THR A 32 -2.46 7.43 -7.03
C THR A 32 -2.73 8.16 -8.34
N LEU A 33 -3.98 8.55 -8.58
CA LEU A 33 -4.38 9.22 -9.82
C LEU A 33 -4.80 10.65 -9.54
N ARG A 34 -4.20 11.58 -10.26
CA ARG A 34 -4.59 13.00 -10.23
C ARG A 34 -5.95 13.18 -10.87
N LYS A 35 -6.52 14.37 -10.72
CA LYS A 35 -7.84 14.72 -11.26
C LYS A 35 -7.93 14.50 -12.77
N ASP A 36 -6.85 14.75 -13.51
CA ASP A 36 -6.79 14.57 -14.96
C ASP A 36 -6.49 13.12 -15.39
N GLY A 37 -6.37 12.19 -14.43
CA GLY A 37 -6.06 10.80 -14.70
C GLY A 37 -4.58 10.48 -14.78
N SER A 38 -3.71 11.49 -14.70
CA SER A 38 -2.28 11.24 -14.71
C SER A 38 -1.79 10.65 -13.39
N PRO A 39 -0.75 9.80 -13.40
CA PRO A 39 -0.28 9.16 -12.18
C PRO A 39 0.51 10.11 -11.29
N ARG A 40 0.40 9.90 -9.98
CA ARG A 40 1.22 10.53 -8.95
C ARG A 40 1.91 9.44 -8.17
N VAL A 41 3.17 9.64 -7.83
CA VAL A 41 3.85 8.79 -6.83
C VAL A 41 4.16 9.62 -5.59
N SER A 42 4.03 8.98 -4.43
CA SER A 42 4.27 9.59 -3.14
C SER A 42 4.94 8.58 -2.23
N GLY A 43 5.74 9.06 -1.28
CA GLY A 43 6.17 8.23 -0.17
C GLY A 43 4.98 7.93 0.74
N THR A 44 4.93 6.75 1.32
CA THR A 44 3.89 6.37 2.26
C THR A 44 4.42 5.41 3.31
N GLU A 45 3.79 5.42 4.48
CA GLU A 45 3.98 4.40 5.49
C GLU A 45 2.76 3.49 5.49
N VAL A 46 2.95 2.22 5.83
CA VAL A 46 1.86 1.26 5.96
C VAL A 46 1.82 0.69 7.36
N VAL A 47 0.63 0.36 7.82
CA VAL A 47 0.41 -0.26 9.14
C VAL A 47 -0.54 -1.43 8.96
N PHE A 48 -0.15 -2.59 9.50
CA PHE A 48 -1.06 -3.72 9.64
C PHE A 48 -1.74 -3.60 11.00
N THR A 49 -3.06 -3.44 11.00
CA THR A 49 -3.82 -3.24 12.23
C THR A 49 -4.20 -4.57 12.88
N GLU A 50 -4.53 -4.54 14.18
CA GLU A 50 -4.95 -5.73 14.92
C GLU A 50 -6.24 -6.34 14.37
N ASP A 51 -7.11 -5.51 13.77
CA ASP A 51 -8.37 -5.97 13.18
C ASP A 51 -8.24 -6.43 11.73
N GLY A 52 -7.01 -6.61 11.26
CA GLY A 52 -6.74 -7.25 9.96
C GLY A 52 -6.77 -6.32 8.75
N LEU A 53 -6.59 -5.03 8.96
CA LEU A 53 -6.51 -4.07 7.87
C LEU A 53 -5.06 -3.78 7.48
N LEU A 54 -4.84 -3.55 6.21
CA LEU A 54 -3.63 -2.87 5.72
C LEU A 54 -3.99 -1.39 5.56
N ARG A 55 -3.41 -0.55 6.41
CA ARG A 55 -3.74 0.86 6.48
C ARG A 55 -2.62 1.72 5.90
N LEU A 56 -3.01 2.67 5.05
CA LEU A 56 -2.11 3.68 4.52
C LEU A 56 -2.36 4.98 5.30
N ASP A 57 -1.35 5.46 5.99
CA ASP A 57 -1.48 6.70 6.77
C ASP A 57 -1.01 7.89 5.92
N SER A 58 -1.66 9.02 6.13
CA SER A 58 -1.30 10.25 5.44
C SER A 58 -1.55 11.45 6.36
N MET A 59 -0.79 12.51 6.13
CA MET A 59 -1.05 13.78 6.80
C MET A 59 -2.36 14.38 6.30
N PRO A 60 -3.07 15.18 7.12
CA PRO A 60 -4.26 15.87 6.65
C PRO A 60 -3.98 16.70 5.41
N ASN A 61 -4.90 16.62 4.44
CA ASN A 61 -4.82 17.35 3.16
C ASN A 61 -3.64 16.97 2.27
N ALA A 62 -2.97 15.87 2.53
CA ALA A 62 -1.94 15.36 1.61
C ALA A 62 -2.56 15.08 0.24
N LEU A 63 -1.82 15.38 -0.82
CA LEU A 63 -2.34 15.21 -2.19
C LEU A 63 -2.71 13.75 -2.49
N LYS A 64 -1.95 12.78 -1.97
CA LYS A 64 -2.29 11.36 -2.12
C LYS A 64 -3.64 11.03 -1.51
N ALA A 65 -3.98 11.63 -0.37
CA ALA A 65 -5.27 11.40 0.28
C ALA A 65 -6.41 12.04 -0.52
N VAL A 66 -6.20 13.24 -1.04
CA VAL A 66 -7.17 13.92 -1.90
C VAL A 66 -7.40 13.11 -3.18
N ASP A 67 -6.33 12.59 -3.78
CA ASP A 67 -6.43 11.72 -4.94
C ASP A 67 -7.31 10.50 -4.63
N LEU A 68 -7.05 9.82 -3.52
CA LEU A 68 -7.79 8.59 -3.14
C LEU A 68 -9.25 8.86 -2.79
N GLN A 69 -9.56 10.05 -2.26
CA GLN A 69 -10.95 10.46 -2.02
C GLN A 69 -11.73 10.61 -3.34
N ARG A 70 -11.06 11.07 -4.39
CA ARG A 70 -11.65 11.25 -5.71
C ARG A 70 -11.69 9.96 -6.52
N ASP A 71 -10.59 9.19 -6.49
CA ASP A 71 -10.43 7.93 -7.20
C ASP A 71 -9.67 6.96 -6.28
N PRO A 72 -10.33 5.94 -5.75
CA PRO A 72 -9.71 5.10 -4.70
C PRO A 72 -8.68 4.10 -5.22
N ARG A 73 -8.47 4.02 -6.53
CA ARG A 73 -7.50 3.08 -7.10
C ARG A 73 -6.07 3.48 -6.72
N PHE A 74 -5.27 2.50 -6.34
CA PHE A 74 -3.88 2.73 -5.97
C PHE A 74 -3.01 1.56 -6.40
N ALA A 75 -1.70 1.81 -6.47
CA ALA A 75 -0.69 0.78 -6.51
C ALA A 75 0.37 1.10 -5.45
N LEU A 76 0.87 0.07 -4.80
CA LEU A 76 1.86 0.20 -3.73
C LEU A 76 3.07 -0.66 -4.08
N HIS A 77 4.26 -0.06 -4.00
CA HIS A 77 5.52 -0.77 -4.18
C HIS A 77 6.30 -0.73 -2.88
N ALA A 78 6.65 -1.91 -2.35
CA ALA A 78 7.46 -1.98 -1.14
C ALA A 78 8.84 -1.39 -1.40
N ASN A 79 9.45 -0.81 -0.36
CA ASN A 79 10.83 -0.36 -0.42
C ASN A 79 11.71 -1.53 -0.84
N PRO A 80 12.50 -1.42 -1.94
CA PRO A 80 13.30 -2.54 -2.43
C PRO A 80 14.48 -2.90 -1.51
N GLY A 81 14.82 -2.03 -0.56
CA GLY A 81 15.91 -2.27 0.36
C GLY A 81 17.26 -2.14 -0.31
N HIS A 82 18.11 -3.15 -0.16
CA HIS A 82 19.46 -3.14 -0.74
C HIS A 82 19.40 -3.30 -2.27
N HIS A 83 20.38 -2.74 -2.96
CA HIS A 83 20.46 -2.80 -4.43
C HIS A 83 20.56 -4.23 -4.99
N THR A 84 20.97 -5.20 -4.17
CA THR A 84 21.01 -6.61 -4.56
C THR A 84 19.63 -7.25 -4.56
N MET A 85 18.62 -6.62 -3.95
CA MET A 85 17.28 -7.16 -3.83
C MET A 85 17.21 -8.50 -3.08
N ASP A 86 18.14 -8.73 -2.15
CA ASP A 86 18.26 -10.01 -1.43
C ASP A 86 16.99 -10.41 -0.70
N GLY A 87 16.23 -9.46 -0.20
CA GLY A 87 14.96 -9.74 0.49
C GLY A 87 13.78 -9.92 -0.44
N GLY A 88 13.99 -9.75 -1.75
CA GLY A 88 12.90 -9.78 -2.72
C GLY A 88 12.16 -8.47 -2.82
N ASP A 89 10.99 -8.51 -3.42
CA ASP A 89 10.20 -7.35 -3.77
C ASP A 89 8.72 -7.66 -3.57
N ALA A 90 7.90 -6.62 -3.40
CA ALA A 90 6.46 -6.79 -3.31
C ALA A 90 5.75 -5.58 -3.91
N LYS A 91 4.68 -5.87 -4.64
CA LYS A 91 3.80 -4.86 -5.21
C LYS A 91 2.38 -5.32 -4.99
N LEU A 92 1.50 -4.38 -4.73
CA LEU A 92 0.07 -4.67 -4.70
C LEU A 92 -0.71 -3.48 -5.22
N SER A 93 -1.91 -3.75 -5.70
CA SER A 93 -2.82 -2.72 -6.16
C SER A 93 -4.23 -3.04 -5.68
N GLY A 94 -5.05 -2.03 -5.62
CA GLY A 94 -6.41 -2.21 -5.15
C GLY A 94 -7.17 -0.90 -5.10
N THR A 95 -8.20 -0.89 -4.28
CA THR A 95 -8.99 0.30 -3.99
C THR A 95 -8.94 0.58 -2.49
N ALA A 96 -8.78 1.85 -2.15
CA ALA A 96 -8.72 2.29 -0.76
C ALA A 96 -10.13 2.66 -0.25
N VAL A 97 -10.34 2.45 1.04
CA VAL A 97 -11.54 2.90 1.74
C VAL A 97 -11.10 3.88 2.83
N GLU A 98 -11.72 5.05 2.85
CA GLU A 98 -11.39 6.06 3.86
C GLU A 98 -11.90 5.60 5.22
N LEU A 99 -11.02 5.64 6.22
CA LEU A 99 -11.39 5.39 7.62
C LEU A 99 -11.70 6.72 8.30
N THR A 100 -12.84 6.77 8.94
CA THR A 100 -13.31 7.97 9.63
C THR A 100 -13.33 7.78 11.14
#